data_03102da1f774bbf5dc6af2e733804375
#
_entry.id   03102da1f774bbf5dc6af2e733804375
#
_cell.length_a   1.000
_cell.length_b   1.000
_cell.length_c   1.000
_cell.angle_alpha   90.00
_cell.angle_beta   90.00
_cell.angle_gamma   90.00
#
_symmetry.space_group_name_H-M   'P 1'
#
loop_
_entity.id
_entity.type
_entity.pdbx_description
1 polymer ?
#
loop_
_entity_poly.entity_id
_entity_poly.type
_entity_poly.pdbx_seq_one_letter_code
_entity_poly.pdbx_strand_id
1 'polypeptide(L)'
;EIKGLQSINGRTYFVGKADKFARGCRSCLTGTGLTAIRKTNKCNIKCKFCYNYGDLENIMPIGEGMWEIGGTRYYERDLDLLLSVQEKPTGISYVYLEPFMEIEKYYSIIRKFSEAGIHQHMYTNGTLANEENLKALGEAGLDELRFNLGATNCNDKVIEAIGIAKKYIKHVGIETPMT
;
A
#
# COMPACT_ATOMS: atom_id res chain seq x y z
N GLU A 1 -24.73 19.90 3.88
CA GLU A 1 -23.49 20.68 3.67
C GLU A 1 -22.43 20.21 4.68
N ILE A 2 -21.26 19.77 4.20
CA ILE A 2 -20.18 19.30 5.09
C ILE A 2 -19.36 20.51 5.51
N LYS A 3 -19.40 20.85 6.79
CA LYS A 3 -18.63 21.97 7.35
C LYS A 3 -17.12 21.74 7.15
N GLY A 4 -16.44 22.76 6.61
CA GLY A 4 -14.99 22.73 6.45
C GLY A 4 -14.49 21.89 5.28
N LEU A 5 -15.37 21.50 4.35
CA LEU A 5 -14.96 20.83 3.13
C LEU A 5 -14.10 21.77 2.27
N GLN A 6 -12.92 21.31 1.93
CA GLN A 6 -11.95 22.03 1.09
C GLN A 6 -11.62 21.15 -0.13
N SER A 7 -11.14 21.77 -1.19
CA SER A 7 -10.72 21.05 -2.39
C SER A 7 -9.29 21.39 -2.76
N ILE A 8 -8.55 20.38 -3.21
CA ILE A 8 -7.29 20.54 -3.94
C ILE A 8 -7.60 20.23 -5.41
N ASN A 9 -7.26 21.13 -6.29
CA ASN A 9 -7.42 21.00 -7.76
C ASN A 9 -8.85 20.71 -8.27
N GLY A 10 -9.89 20.96 -7.48
CA GLY A 10 -11.29 20.73 -7.86
C GLY A 10 -11.72 19.27 -7.98
N ARG A 11 -10.85 18.32 -7.66
CA ARG A 11 -11.13 16.86 -7.78
C ARG A 11 -11.06 16.11 -6.47
N THR A 12 -10.23 16.57 -5.55
CA THR A 12 -10.05 15.95 -4.24
C THR A 12 -10.59 16.85 -3.17
N TYR A 13 -11.46 16.31 -2.32
CA TYR A 13 -12.10 17.02 -1.22
C TYR A 13 -11.65 16.44 0.12
N PHE A 14 -11.47 17.30 1.09
CA PHE A 14 -11.06 16.90 2.45
C PHE A 14 -11.62 17.86 3.50
N VAL A 15 -11.63 17.40 4.74
CA VAL A 15 -11.95 18.22 5.91
C VAL A 15 -10.72 18.27 6.80
N GLY A 16 -10.33 19.47 7.24
CA GLY A 16 -9.17 19.68 8.09
C GLY A 16 -8.03 20.40 7.39
N LYS A 17 -6.79 20.11 7.80
CA LYS A 17 -5.59 20.79 7.28
C LYS A 17 -4.83 19.88 6.31
N ALA A 18 -4.51 20.38 5.12
CA ALA A 18 -3.79 19.65 4.09
C ALA A 18 -2.34 19.28 4.49
N ASP A 19 -1.75 19.96 5.45
CA ASP A 19 -0.43 19.65 6.00
C ASP A 19 -0.40 18.37 6.83
N LYS A 20 -1.56 17.89 7.27
CA LYS A 20 -1.72 16.63 8.00
C LYS A 20 -1.89 15.39 7.12
N PHE A 21 -1.95 15.54 5.81
CA PHE A 21 -1.99 14.39 4.93
C PHE A 21 -0.68 13.59 4.99
N ALA A 22 -0.83 12.27 5.04
CA ALA A 22 0.30 11.37 4.88
C ALA A 22 1.03 11.64 3.55
N ARG A 23 2.34 11.42 3.53
CA ARG A 23 3.17 11.68 2.33
C ARG A 23 2.66 10.93 1.10
N GLY A 24 2.16 9.69 1.28
CA GLY A 24 1.57 8.90 0.20
C GLY A 24 0.34 9.56 -0.42
N CYS A 25 -0.54 10.15 0.41
CA CYS A 25 -1.69 10.93 -0.09
C CYS A 25 -1.23 12.14 -0.90
N ARG A 26 -0.21 12.86 -0.45
CA ARG A 26 0.36 13.99 -1.19
C ARG A 26 0.94 13.57 -2.54
N SER A 27 1.73 12.51 -2.57
CA SER A 27 2.32 11.99 -3.81
C SER A 27 1.25 11.57 -4.82
N CYS A 28 0.18 10.95 -4.34
CA CYS A 28 -0.97 10.58 -5.17
C CYS A 28 -1.71 11.80 -5.72
N LEU A 29 -1.94 12.82 -4.89
CA LEU A 29 -2.62 14.06 -5.27
C LEU A 29 -1.84 14.89 -6.29
N THR A 30 -0.52 14.91 -6.18
CA THR A 30 0.36 15.70 -7.05
C THR A 30 0.83 14.95 -8.28
N GLY A 31 0.58 13.64 -8.35
CA GLY A 31 1.07 12.79 -9.43
C GLY A 31 2.61 12.68 -9.48
N THR A 32 3.29 13.02 -8.39
CA THR A 32 4.76 13.09 -8.33
C THR A 32 5.39 11.73 -7.99
N GLY A 33 5.17 10.74 -8.82
CA GLY A 33 6.04 9.57 -8.83
C GLY A 33 5.66 8.42 -7.90
N LEU A 34 4.40 8.28 -7.52
CA LEU A 34 3.94 7.09 -6.82
C LEU A 34 3.92 5.89 -7.79
N THR A 35 4.78 4.94 -7.54
CA THR A 35 4.88 3.72 -8.34
C THR A 35 4.17 2.58 -7.64
N ALA A 36 3.23 1.92 -8.35
CA ALA A 36 2.54 0.76 -7.84
C ALA A 36 3.41 -0.50 -7.95
N ILE A 37 3.54 -1.23 -6.85
CA ILE A 37 4.34 -2.46 -6.77
C ILE A 37 3.47 -3.64 -6.41
N ARG A 38 3.71 -4.76 -7.08
CA ARG A 38 3.07 -6.04 -6.85
C ARG A 38 4.10 -7.16 -6.76
N LYS A 39 3.93 -8.05 -5.80
CA LYS A 39 4.73 -9.28 -5.64
C LYS A 39 3.84 -10.52 -5.56
N THR A 40 2.71 -10.42 -4.88
CA THR A 40 1.78 -11.54 -4.76
C THR A 40 0.87 -11.69 -5.97
N ASN A 41 0.44 -12.92 -6.23
CA ASN A 41 -0.60 -13.25 -7.19
C ASN A 41 -1.91 -13.66 -6.48
N LYS A 42 -2.03 -13.41 -5.18
CA LYS A 42 -3.08 -13.97 -4.33
C LYS A 42 -3.89 -12.88 -3.64
N CYS A 43 -5.19 -13.13 -3.50
CA CYS A 43 -6.07 -12.41 -2.61
C CYS A 43 -7.07 -13.41 -1.99
N ASN A 44 -7.33 -13.28 -0.71
CA ASN A 44 -8.24 -14.16 0.03
C ASN A 44 -9.69 -13.64 0.08
N ILE A 45 -9.96 -12.47 -0.49
CA ILE A 45 -11.30 -11.86 -0.57
C ILE A 45 -11.61 -11.44 -2.01
N LYS A 46 -12.85 -11.63 -2.43
CA LYS A 46 -13.40 -11.11 -3.69
C LYS A 46 -14.33 -9.93 -3.41
N CYS A 47 -13.78 -8.74 -3.31
CA CYS A 47 -14.56 -7.52 -3.06
C CYS A 47 -15.32 -7.12 -4.33
N LYS A 48 -16.62 -6.84 -4.24
CA LYS A 48 -17.46 -6.42 -5.37
C LYS A 48 -17.03 -5.08 -5.98
N PHE A 49 -16.41 -4.22 -5.18
CA PHE A 49 -15.88 -2.91 -5.58
C PHE A 49 -14.40 -2.95 -5.99
N CYS A 50 -13.75 -4.12 -5.97
CA CYS A 50 -12.36 -4.25 -6.36
C CYS A 50 -12.21 -3.91 -7.84
N TYR A 51 -11.30 -3.00 -8.19
CA TYR A 51 -11.07 -2.66 -9.59
C TYR A 51 -10.44 -3.83 -10.38
N ASN A 52 -9.88 -4.83 -9.69
CA ASN A 52 -9.45 -6.11 -10.26
C ASN A 52 -10.59 -7.15 -10.30
N TYR A 53 -11.83 -6.78 -9.89
CA TYR A 53 -12.95 -7.72 -9.89
C TYR A 53 -13.28 -8.12 -11.34
N GLY A 54 -13.29 -9.42 -11.58
CA GLY A 54 -13.42 -9.99 -12.93
C GLY A 54 -12.10 -10.30 -13.63
N ASP A 55 -11.00 -9.67 -13.24
CA ASP A 55 -9.68 -9.88 -13.86
C ASP A 55 -8.74 -10.74 -13.01
N LEU A 56 -9.16 -11.14 -11.79
CA LEU A 56 -8.31 -11.94 -10.89
C LEU A 56 -7.81 -13.26 -11.53
N GLU A 57 -8.61 -13.84 -12.42
CA GLU A 57 -8.24 -15.06 -13.15
C GLU A 57 -7.31 -14.77 -14.33
N ASN A 58 -7.30 -13.53 -14.83
CA ASN A 58 -6.50 -13.09 -15.96
C ASN A 58 -5.25 -12.31 -15.54
N ILE A 59 -5.05 -12.06 -14.24
CA ILE A 59 -3.83 -11.42 -13.77
C ILE A 59 -2.64 -12.33 -14.10
N MET A 60 -1.79 -11.85 -14.99
CA MET A 60 -0.58 -12.58 -15.34
C MET A 60 0.29 -12.81 -14.09
N PRO A 61 0.63 -14.06 -13.75
CA PRO A 61 1.41 -14.34 -12.57
C PRO A 61 2.79 -13.71 -12.64
N ILE A 62 3.28 -13.23 -11.49
CA ILE A 62 4.65 -12.80 -11.32
C ILE A 62 5.48 -14.04 -11.00
N GLY A 63 6.57 -14.23 -11.74
CA GLY A 63 7.50 -15.33 -11.53
C GLY A 63 8.26 -15.22 -10.20
N GLU A 64 8.86 -16.31 -9.79
CA GLU A 64 9.75 -16.34 -8.63
C GLU A 64 10.92 -15.38 -8.81
N GLY A 65 11.32 -14.67 -7.74
CA GLY A 65 12.39 -13.67 -7.78
C GLY A 65 12.09 -12.42 -8.61
N MET A 66 10.84 -12.22 -9.05
CA MET A 66 10.43 -11.05 -9.83
C MET A 66 9.49 -10.14 -9.04
N TRP A 67 9.49 -8.88 -9.45
CA TRP A 67 8.58 -7.81 -9.00
C TRP A 67 7.91 -7.16 -10.21
N GLU A 68 6.69 -6.70 -10.04
CA GLU A 68 6.05 -5.80 -10.98
C GLU A 68 6.03 -4.39 -10.38
N ILE A 69 6.63 -3.46 -11.08
CA ILE A 69 6.76 -2.07 -10.67
C ILE A 69 6.22 -1.20 -11.81
N GLY A 70 5.14 -0.46 -11.56
CA GLY A 70 4.51 0.39 -12.58
C GLY A 70 4.11 -0.37 -13.85
N GLY A 71 3.69 -1.63 -13.73
CA GLY A 71 3.31 -2.50 -14.86
C GLY A 71 4.48 -3.19 -15.58
N THR A 72 5.73 -2.89 -15.21
CA THR A 72 6.93 -3.53 -15.77
C THR A 72 7.51 -4.53 -14.79
N ARG A 73 8.01 -5.65 -15.30
CA ARG A 73 8.59 -6.73 -14.48
C ARG A 73 10.09 -6.62 -14.40
N TYR A 74 10.61 -6.74 -13.17
CA TYR A 74 12.03 -6.70 -12.83
C TYR A 74 12.41 -7.92 -12.00
N TYR A 75 13.65 -8.36 -12.13
CA TYR A 75 14.20 -9.32 -11.17
C TYR A 75 14.62 -8.58 -9.89
N GLU A 76 14.45 -9.22 -8.75
CA GLU A 76 14.82 -8.65 -7.45
C GLU A 76 16.30 -8.26 -7.39
N ARG A 77 17.16 -9.03 -8.04
CA ARG A 77 18.61 -8.76 -8.16
C ARG A 77 18.93 -7.46 -8.90
N ASP A 78 18.03 -6.99 -9.77
CA ASP A 78 18.26 -5.79 -10.60
C ASP A 78 17.74 -4.51 -9.93
N LEU A 79 17.15 -4.63 -8.72
CA LEU A 79 16.55 -3.50 -8.03
C LEU A 79 17.57 -2.42 -7.67
N ASP A 80 18.79 -2.79 -7.28
CA ASP A 80 19.84 -1.83 -6.93
C ASP A 80 20.29 -1.05 -8.17
N LEU A 81 20.37 -1.70 -9.32
CA LEU A 81 20.66 -1.04 -10.59
C LEU A 81 19.51 -0.09 -10.96
N LEU A 82 18.26 -0.53 -10.84
CA LEU A 82 17.09 0.31 -11.10
C LEU A 82 17.12 1.58 -10.25
N LEU A 83 17.41 1.47 -8.95
CA LEU A 83 17.51 2.61 -8.03
C LEU A 83 18.69 3.54 -8.34
N SER A 84 19.72 3.04 -8.99
CA SER A 84 20.92 3.83 -9.34
C SER A 84 20.75 4.64 -10.63
N VAL A 85 19.94 4.17 -11.57
CA VAL A 85 19.84 4.76 -12.93
C VAL A 85 18.56 5.54 -13.19
N GLN A 86 17.54 5.40 -12.36
CA GLN A 86 16.27 6.11 -12.51
C GLN A 86 16.12 7.26 -11.52
N GLU A 87 15.37 8.29 -11.91
CA GLU A 87 14.89 9.27 -10.96
C GLU A 87 14.11 8.58 -9.85
N LYS A 88 14.50 8.80 -8.60
CA LYS A 88 13.85 8.17 -7.46
C LYS A 88 12.40 8.65 -7.37
N PRO A 89 11.43 7.73 -7.28
CA PRO A 89 10.05 8.13 -7.02
C PRO A 89 9.95 8.81 -5.65
N THR A 90 9.02 9.74 -5.50
CA THR A 90 8.75 10.39 -4.20
C THR A 90 8.03 9.47 -3.23
N GLY A 91 7.41 8.41 -3.73
CA GLY A 91 6.74 7.40 -2.93
C GLY A 91 6.41 6.14 -3.73
N ILE A 92 6.17 5.08 -3.01
CA ILE A 92 5.84 3.76 -3.53
C ILE A 92 4.58 3.26 -2.85
N SER A 93 3.68 2.63 -3.62
CA SER A 93 2.53 1.92 -3.09
C SER A 93 2.59 0.43 -3.39
N TYR A 94 2.44 -0.38 -2.37
CA TYR A 94 2.18 -1.80 -2.49
C TYR A 94 0.67 -1.99 -2.60
N VAL A 95 0.21 -2.07 -3.84
CA VAL A 95 -1.19 -2.22 -4.21
C VAL A 95 -1.37 -3.50 -5.01
N TYR A 96 -2.58 -3.81 -5.37
CA TYR A 96 -3.01 -5.03 -6.03
C TYR A 96 -3.01 -6.25 -5.13
N LEU A 97 -4.15 -6.94 -5.14
CA LEU A 97 -4.36 -8.17 -4.40
C LEU A 97 -4.16 -7.99 -2.88
N GLU A 98 -3.71 -9.04 -2.18
CA GLU A 98 -3.50 -8.98 -0.73
C GLU A 98 -2.04 -9.29 -0.38
N PRO A 99 -1.23 -8.28 -0.07
CA PRO A 99 0.18 -8.49 0.27
C PRO A 99 0.40 -9.45 1.44
N PHE A 100 -0.49 -9.46 2.43
CA PHE A 100 -0.37 -10.33 3.60
C PHE A 100 -0.55 -11.83 3.30
N MET A 101 -0.98 -12.20 2.09
CA MET A 101 -0.94 -13.60 1.64
C MET A 101 0.48 -14.15 1.49
N GLU A 102 1.46 -13.28 1.29
CA GLU A 102 2.87 -13.62 1.08
C GLU A 102 3.77 -12.50 1.62
N ILE A 103 3.44 -11.98 2.82
CA ILE A 103 4.02 -10.76 3.37
C ILE A 103 5.54 -10.83 3.56
N GLU A 104 6.07 -11.99 3.85
CA GLU A 104 7.50 -12.23 4.02
C GLU A 104 8.31 -11.89 2.78
N LYS A 105 7.70 -11.98 1.59
CA LYS A 105 8.34 -11.62 0.32
C LYS A 105 8.52 -10.10 0.13
N TYR A 106 7.88 -9.28 0.97
CA TYR A 106 7.93 -7.83 0.87
C TYR A 106 9.00 -7.19 1.76
N TYR A 107 9.45 -7.86 2.81
CA TYR A 107 10.36 -7.24 3.79
C TYR A 107 11.69 -6.77 3.18
N SER A 108 12.26 -7.53 2.25
CA SER A 108 13.53 -7.18 1.60
C SER A 108 13.42 -5.89 0.79
N ILE A 109 12.38 -5.78 -0.03
CA ILE A 109 12.18 -4.60 -0.89
C ILE A 109 11.79 -3.37 -0.08
N ILE A 110 10.96 -3.54 0.97
CA ILE A 110 10.59 -2.45 1.88
C ILE A 110 11.85 -1.87 2.52
N ARG A 111 12.76 -2.72 3.00
CA ARG A 111 14.01 -2.28 3.60
C ARG A 111 14.88 -1.51 2.61
N LYS A 112 15.05 -2.01 1.39
CA LYS A 112 15.82 -1.32 0.34
C LYS A 112 15.27 0.06 0.02
N PHE A 113 13.96 0.21 -0.12
CA PHE A 113 13.35 1.52 -0.38
C PHE A 113 13.39 2.44 0.83
N SER A 114 13.30 1.91 2.05
CA SER A 114 13.48 2.68 3.28
C SER A 114 14.90 3.25 3.39
N GLU A 115 15.92 2.43 3.12
CA GLU A 115 17.32 2.84 3.08
C GLU A 115 17.58 3.89 1.99
N ALA A 116 16.87 3.82 0.87
CA ALA A 116 16.92 4.82 -0.19
C ALA A 116 16.16 6.12 0.14
N GLY A 117 15.46 6.19 1.28
CA GLY A 117 14.69 7.35 1.72
C GLY A 117 13.39 7.56 0.95
N ILE A 118 12.86 6.52 0.31
CA ILE A 118 11.63 6.57 -0.48
C ILE A 118 10.45 6.28 0.44
N HIS A 119 9.44 7.16 0.44
CA HIS A 119 8.21 6.94 1.20
C HIS A 119 7.44 5.71 0.68
N GLN A 120 6.94 4.88 1.61
CA GLN A 120 6.26 3.65 1.25
C GLN A 120 4.93 3.49 1.98
N HIS A 121 3.89 3.08 1.26
CA HIS A 121 2.65 2.67 1.89
C HIS A 121 2.10 1.38 1.26
N MET A 122 1.39 0.61 2.08
CA MET A 122 0.81 -0.68 1.70
C MET A 122 -0.68 -0.69 1.98
N TYR A 123 -1.42 -1.34 1.10
CA TYR A 123 -2.85 -1.62 1.29
C TYR A 123 -3.06 -3.06 1.72
N THR A 124 -4.03 -3.27 2.62
CA THR A 124 -4.43 -4.60 3.06
C THR A 124 -5.92 -4.66 3.40
N ASN A 125 -6.53 -5.81 3.24
CA ASN A 125 -7.85 -6.09 3.81
C ASN A 125 -7.78 -6.40 5.32
N GLY A 126 -6.59 -6.60 5.86
CA GLY A 126 -6.31 -6.75 7.28
C GLY A 126 -6.63 -8.11 7.89
N THR A 127 -7.24 -9.03 7.16
CA THR A 127 -7.68 -10.33 7.73
C THR A 127 -6.55 -11.25 8.17
N LEU A 128 -5.36 -11.08 7.60
CA LEU A 128 -4.16 -11.84 7.88
C LEU A 128 -3.13 -11.06 8.71
N ALA A 129 -3.45 -9.80 9.05
CA ALA A 129 -2.57 -8.99 9.87
C ALA A 129 -2.55 -9.51 11.32
N ASN A 130 -1.36 -9.77 11.82
CA ASN A 130 -1.09 -10.16 13.21
C ASN A 130 0.10 -9.37 13.76
N GLU A 131 0.35 -9.47 15.06
CA GLU A 131 1.38 -8.67 15.71
C GLU A 131 2.79 -8.94 15.17
N GLU A 132 3.09 -10.19 14.82
CA GLU A 132 4.40 -10.59 14.30
C GLU A 132 4.69 -9.92 12.95
N ASN A 133 3.77 -10.05 11.99
CA ASN A 133 3.97 -9.49 10.66
C ASN A 133 3.87 -7.96 10.64
N LEU A 134 3.05 -7.36 11.49
CA LEU A 134 2.96 -5.90 11.65
C LEU A 134 4.25 -5.31 12.25
N LYS A 135 4.83 -5.99 13.23
CA LYS A 135 6.13 -5.62 13.79
C LYS A 135 7.24 -5.73 12.75
N ALA A 136 7.28 -6.83 12.00
CA ALA A 136 8.28 -7.03 10.95
C ALA A 136 8.19 -5.99 9.83
N LEU A 137 6.98 -5.55 9.47
CA LEU A 137 6.77 -4.45 8.51
C LEU A 137 7.31 -3.11 9.03
N GLY A 138 7.08 -2.80 10.30
CA GLY A 138 7.64 -1.60 10.93
C GLY A 138 9.16 -1.63 11.00
N GLU A 139 9.75 -2.77 11.38
CA GLU A 139 11.20 -2.99 11.41
C GLU A 139 11.84 -2.95 10.00
N ALA A 140 11.10 -3.36 8.98
CA ALA A 140 11.53 -3.21 7.58
C ALA A 140 11.48 -1.76 7.09
N GLY A 141 10.78 -0.87 7.79
CA GLY A 141 10.70 0.55 7.48
C GLY A 141 9.50 0.96 6.62
N LEU A 142 8.39 0.23 6.68
CA LEU A 142 7.14 0.66 6.06
C LEU A 142 6.63 1.93 6.75
N ASP A 143 6.41 3.00 5.99
CA ASP A 143 5.95 4.27 6.54
C ASP A 143 4.45 4.28 6.87
N GLU A 144 3.63 3.65 6.05
CA GLU A 144 2.18 3.72 6.18
C GLU A 144 1.49 2.41 5.79
N LEU A 145 0.56 1.96 6.63
CA LEU A 145 -0.32 0.83 6.34
C LEU A 145 -1.77 1.29 6.29
N ARG A 146 -2.47 0.96 5.20
CA ARG A 146 -3.87 1.31 4.98
C ARG A 146 -4.75 0.07 4.97
N PHE A 147 -5.73 0.08 5.86
CA PHE A 147 -6.72 -0.99 5.98
C PHE A 147 -7.98 -0.66 5.18
N ASN A 148 -8.39 -1.57 4.32
CA ASN A 148 -9.66 -1.47 3.60
C ASN A 148 -10.78 -2.12 4.42
N LEU A 149 -11.49 -1.34 5.23
CA LEU A 149 -12.57 -1.86 6.07
C LEU A 149 -13.78 -2.32 5.27
N GLY A 150 -14.02 -1.74 4.09
CA GLY A 150 -15.11 -2.17 3.21
C GLY A 150 -14.95 -3.60 2.73
N ALA A 151 -13.72 -4.09 2.59
CA ALA A 151 -13.43 -5.46 2.17
C ALA A 151 -13.90 -6.52 3.18
N THR A 152 -14.01 -6.16 4.46
CA THR A 152 -14.31 -7.08 5.57
C THR A 152 -15.59 -6.72 6.33
N ASN A 153 -16.34 -5.76 5.81
CA ASN A 153 -17.53 -5.22 6.50
C ASN A 153 -17.24 -4.82 7.96
N CYS A 154 -16.14 -4.10 8.17
CA CYS A 154 -15.68 -3.61 9.48
C CYS A 154 -15.50 -4.72 10.52
N ASN A 155 -14.96 -5.86 10.16
CA ASN A 155 -14.76 -6.99 11.07
C ASN A 155 -13.90 -6.62 12.29
N ASP A 156 -14.32 -7.05 13.48
CA ASP A 156 -13.67 -6.72 14.76
C ASP A 156 -12.19 -7.11 14.83
N LYS A 157 -11.81 -8.25 14.25
CA LYS A 157 -10.39 -8.68 14.19
C LYS A 157 -9.54 -7.70 13.37
N VAL A 158 -10.11 -7.12 12.32
CA VAL A 158 -9.40 -6.10 11.52
C VAL A 158 -9.29 -4.80 12.30
N ILE A 159 -10.31 -4.42 13.06
CA ILE A 159 -10.26 -3.27 13.97
C ILE A 159 -9.18 -3.45 15.03
N GLU A 160 -9.06 -4.64 15.62
CA GLU A 160 -8.00 -4.99 16.55
C GLU A 160 -6.61 -4.89 15.89
N ALA A 161 -6.46 -5.46 14.69
CA ALA A 161 -5.21 -5.38 13.92
C ALA A 161 -4.78 -3.94 13.62
N ILE A 162 -5.71 -3.02 13.37
CA ILE A 162 -5.44 -1.58 13.24
C ILE A 162 -4.83 -1.03 14.54
N GLY A 163 -5.39 -1.40 15.69
CA GLY A 163 -4.88 -1.03 17.01
C GLY A 163 -3.44 -1.51 17.23
N ILE A 164 -3.14 -2.75 16.82
CA ILE A 164 -1.81 -3.33 16.91
C ILE A 164 -0.84 -2.63 15.94
N ALA A 165 -1.25 -2.39 14.71
CA ALA A 165 -0.42 -1.73 13.68
C ALA A 165 0.11 -0.38 14.15
N LYS A 166 -0.68 0.39 14.90
CA LYS A 166 -0.29 1.70 15.46
C LYS A 166 0.90 1.65 16.43
N LYS A 167 1.25 0.47 16.96
CA LYS A 167 2.42 0.31 17.82
C LYS A 167 3.73 0.25 17.03
N TYR A 168 3.67 -0.20 15.78
CA TYR A 168 4.87 -0.57 15.01
C TYR A 168 5.02 0.27 13.73
N ILE A 169 3.94 0.78 13.15
CA ILE A 169 3.95 1.49 11.87
C ILE A 169 3.62 2.96 12.12
N LYS A 170 4.42 3.83 11.53
CA LYS A 170 4.39 5.28 11.78
C LYS A 170 3.05 5.93 11.43
N HIS A 171 2.42 5.49 10.34
CA HIS A 171 1.12 5.97 9.90
C HIS A 171 0.19 4.79 9.61
N VAL A 172 -0.97 4.81 10.22
CA VAL A 172 -2.02 3.81 9.96
C VAL A 172 -3.26 4.54 9.48
N GLY A 173 -3.73 4.18 8.29
CA GLY A 173 -4.90 4.76 7.65
C GLY A 173 -6.02 3.75 7.47
N ILE A 174 -7.22 4.28 7.30
CA ILE A 174 -8.40 3.52 6.90
C ILE A 174 -8.83 4.06 5.53
N GLU A 175 -9.07 3.15 4.62
CA GLU A 175 -9.60 3.47 3.30
C GLU A 175 -10.86 2.63 3.07
N THR A 176 -11.93 3.29 2.70
CA THR A 176 -13.21 2.63 2.43
C THR A 176 -13.74 3.21 1.13
N PRO A 177 -14.00 2.38 0.12
CA PRO A 177 -14.66 2.85 -1.09
C PRO A 177 -16.07 3.32 -0.76
N MET A 178 -16.45 4.46 -1.31
CA MET A 178 -17.83 4.94 -1.28
C MET A 178 -18.55 4.41 -2.51
N THR A 179 -19.48 3.50 -2.32
CA THR A 179 -20.32 2.88 -3.35
C THR A 179 -21.76 3.33 -3.24
#